data_bc3911721d392745165939b4b9bfd6ee
#
_entry.id   bc3911721d392745165939b4b9bfd6ee
#
_cell.length_a   1.000
_cell.length_b   1.000
_cell.length_c   1.000
_cell.angle_alpha   90.00
_cell.angle_beta   90.00
_cell.angle_gamma   90.00
#
_symmetry.space_group_name_H-M   'P 1'
#
loop_
_entity.id
_entity.type
_entity.pdbx_description
1 polymer ?
#
loop_
_entity_poly.entity_id
_entity_poly.type
_entity_poly.pdbx_seq_one_letter_code
_entity_poly.pdbx_strand_id
1 'polypeptide(L)'
;MKSNAIVRIVIWSVVILVLLAVLIAGLGSSLFTLFHGNTDTVYHSTDVANSEPPAGQSDTPIAERSISVVSQTSVYTMPNTQSASVGALNVGDNVVIDRSEEVGGGSWIHITSPFDGWVNAECLKLNDVKQAGSAGSADPAAIREIKIEWISGSVTVEPGDVQEITFLESGNGTDKYAMVWKQSGDELVIQYSKGSSIAGFGLHFGDGSKDLTVTVPRGWVCDSLELDTASTDLTVRDMIIREMEIDPASGTAKFENCTVSSLDVDTASGDVTFTGSLSELDFEAASASFTGVLENVPDKVKMDSMSGDLTLTLPEDAGFTVSLDAMSSDFSSDFPTVKKNKSYVCGDGHCKIDVDAMSGDVSILKQSADAAVKK
;
A
#
# COMPACT_ATOMS: atom_id res chain seq x y z
N MET A 1 12.88 -22.41 34.73
CA MET A 1 13.11 -21.22 33.92
C MET A 1 13.73 -21.47 32.54
N LYS A 2 14.23 -22.67 32.21
CA LYS A 2 14.75 -22.96 30.83
C LYS A 2 13.67 -23.45 29.84
N SER A 3 12.47 -23.75 30.31
CA SER A 3 11.37 -24.27 29.45
C SER A 3 10.75 -23.19 28.55
N ASN A 4 10.68 -21.93 28.98
CA ASN A 4 10.00 -20.86 28.23
C ASN A 4 10.82 -20.38 27.04
N ALA A 5 12.15 -20.39 27.11
CA ALA A 5 13.02 -19.98 26.01
C ALA A 5 12.94 -20.98 24.83
N ILE A 6 12.87 -22.29 25.12
CA ILE A 6 12.74 -23.33 24.07
C ILE A 6 11.36 -23.26 23.42
N VAL A 7 10.30 -22.97 24.19
CA VAL A 7 8.95 -22.82 23.67
C VAL A 7 8.86 -21.57 22.77
N ARG A 8 9.49 -20.47 23.18
CA ARG A 8 9.57 -19.25 22.36
C ARG A 8 10.35 -19.47 21.07
N ILE A 9 11.52 -20.12 21.12
CA ILE A 9 12.31 -20.46 19.91
C ILE A 9 11.50 -21.34 18.95
N VAL A 10 10.70 -22.28 19.47
CA VAL A 10 9.83 -23.12 18.65
C VAL A 10 8.67 -22.30 18.07
N ILE A 11 8.07 -21.39 18.84
CA ILE A 11 7.00 -20.50 18.35
C ILE A 11 7.55 -19.58 17.27
N TRP A 12 8.70 -18.95 17.47
CA TRP A 12 9.33 -18.09 16.48
C TRP A 12 9.81 -18.82 15.23
N SER A 13 10.33 -20.06 15.38
CA SER A 13 10.64 -20.88 14.19
C SER A 13 9.38 -21.28 13.41
N VAL A 14 8.24 -21.43 14.08
CA VAL A 14 6.95 -21.68 13.43
C VAL A 14 6.43 -20.38 12.79
N VAL A 15 6.57 -19.24 13.44
CA VAL A 15 6.21 -17.93 12.89
C VAL A 15 7.05 -17.61 11.65
N ILE A 16 8.38 -17.86 11.69
CA ILE A 16 9.25 -17.68 10.51
C ILE A 16 8.87 -18.66 9.40
N LEU A 17 8.55 -19.93 9.73
CA LEU A 17 8.06 -20.89 8.75
C LEU A 17 6.69 -20.50 8.18
N VAL A 18 5.83 -19.89 8.99
CA VAL A 18 4.53 -19.38 8.56
C VAL A 18 4.71 -18.10 7.75
N LEU A 19 5.58 -17.17 8.15
CA LEU A 19 5.93 -15.98 7.38
C LEU A 19 6.61 -16.36 6.06
N LEU A 20 7.53 -17.33 6.07
CA LEU A 20 8.11 -17.87 4.85
C LEU A 20 7.06 -18.60 3.98
N ALA A 21 6.11 -19.30 4.61
CA ALA A 21 4.99 -19.95 3.92
C ALA A 21 3.96 -18.95 3.44
N VAL A 22 3.73 -17.84 4.17
CA VAL A 22 2.88 -16.71 3.76
C VAL A 22 3.59 -15.90 2.69
N LEU A 23 4.90 -15.69 2.79
CA LEU A 23 5.71 -15.07 1.71
C LEU A 23 5.69 -15.96 0.45
N ILE A 24 5.82 -17.27 0.61
CA ILE A 24 5.71 -18.23 -0.50
C ILE A 24 4.24 -18.36 -0.95
N ALA A 25 3.27 -18.30 -0.06
CA ALA A 25 1.84 -18.35 -0.38
C ALA A 25 1.30 -16.96 -0.80
N GLY A 26 1.83 -15.87 -0.27
CA GLY A 26 1.56 -14.52 -0.74
C GLY A 26 2.15 -14.27 -2.13
N LEU A 27 3.40 -14.68 -2.37
CA LEU A 27 3.95 -14.81 -3.71
C LEU A 27 3.18 -15.86 -4.52
N GLY A 28 2.70 -16.94 -3.88
CA GLY A 28 1.87 -17.97 -4.48
C GLY A 28 0.42 -17.56 -4.68
N SER A 29 -0.19 -16.74 -3.84
CA SER A 29 -1.55 -16.23 -4.05
C SER A 29 -1.56 -15.04 -5.02
N SER A 30 -0.55 -14.20 -5.02
CA SER A 30 -0.32 -13.27 -6.14
C SER A 30 0.07 -14.01 -7.42
N LEU A 31 0.84 -15.10 -7.34
CA LEU A 31 1.09 -16.01 -8.44
C LEU A 31 -0.14 -16.88 -8.73
N PHE A 32 -0.93 -17.29 -7.73
CA PHE A 32 -2.12 -18.13 -7.94
C PHE A 32 -3.31 -17.32 -8.48
N THR A 33 -3.49 -16.07 -8.09
CA THR A 33 -4.40 -15.15 -8.79
C THR A 33 -3.87 -14.75 -10.17
N LEU A 34 -2.54 -14.73 -10.38
CA LEU A 34 -1.93 -14.60 -11.71
C LEU A 34 -2.08 -15.87 -12.56
N PHE A 35 -2.19 -17.06 -11.96
CA PHE A 35 -2.30 -18.34 -12.69
C PHE A 35 -3.72 -18.92 -12.75
N HIS A 36 -4.67 -18.47 -11.90
CA HIS A 36 -6.03 -18.98 -11.84
C HIS A 36 -7.11 -17.88 -11.80
N GLY A 37 -6.71 -16.62 -11.73
CA GLY A 37 -7.62 -15.52 -11.91
C GLY A 37 -7.80 -15.26 -13.39
N ASN A 38 -9.00 -15.50 -13.89
CA ASN A 38 -9.56 -15.05 -15.16
C ASN A 38 -8.54 -14.50 -16.16
N THR A 39 -8.58 -15.10 -17.34
CA THR A 39 -8.01 -14.52 -18.56
C THR A 39 -8.69 -13.19 -18.88
N ASP A 40 -8.44 -12.15 -18.07
CA ASP A 40 -8.72 -10.79 -18.47
C ASP A 40 -7.64 -10.41 -19.47
N THR A 41 -8.02 -10.50 -20.73
CA THR A 41 -7.22 -10.06 -21.87
C THR A 41 -6.90 -8.59 -21.68
N VAL A 42 -5.62 -8.31 -21.38
CA VAL A 42 -5.07 -6.95 -21.49
C VAL A 42 -5.00 -6.64 -22.98
N TYR A 43 -5.91 -5.85 -23.48
CA TYR A 43 -5.84 -5.34 -24.83
C TYR A 43 -4.84 -4.20 -24.90
N HIS A 44 -3.71 -4.46 -25.54
CA HIS A 44 -2.82 -3.42 -26.01
C HIS A 44 -3.49 -2.68 -27.17
N SER A 45 -3.72 -1.37 -27.04
CA SER A 45 -3.96 -0.52 -28.19
C SER A 45 -2.63 -0.25 -28.90
N THR A 46 -2.23 -1.14 -29.78
CA THR A 46 -1.24 -0.83 -30.79
C THR A 46 -1.95 -0.71 -32.14
N ASP A 47 -1.62 0.38 -32.82
CA ASP A 47 -1.92 0.73 -34.20
C ASP A 47 -3.27 1.42 -34.49
N VAL A 48 -3.24 2.74 -34.38
CA VAL A 48 -3.93 3.59 -35.35
C VAL A 48 -2.94 4.61 -35.90
N ALA A 49 -2.44 4.30 -37.09
CA ALA A 49 -1.77 5.28 -37.92
C ALA A 49 -2.82 6.17 -38.61
N ASN A 50 -2.63 7.49 -38.45
CA ASN A 50 -3.13 8.56 -39.32
C ASN A 50 -4.61 8.62 -39.72
N SER A 51 -5.37 9.40 -38.98
CA SER A 51 -6.29 10.37 -39.57
C SER A 51 -6.54 11.52 -38.58
N GLU A 52 -6.31 12.74 -39.03
CA GLU A 52 -6.48 13.98 -38.29
C GLU A 52 -7.93 14.13 -37.80
N PRO A 53 -8.20 14.39 -36.48
CA PRO A 53 -9.56 14.61 -35.98
C PRO A 53 -9.95 16.08 -36.08
N PRO A 54 -11.22 16.40 -36.29
CA PRO A 54 -11.74 17.78 -36.17
C PRO A 54 -11.73 18.21 -34.71
N ALA A 55 -11.33 19.46 -34.49
CA ALA A 55 -11.23 20.10 -33.17
C ALA A 55 -12.55 20.06 -32.39
N GLY A 56 -12.50 19.54 -31.15
CA GLY A 56 -13.49 19.84 -30.13
C GLY A 56 -14.24 18.68 -29.51
N GLN A 57 -13.55 17.63 -29.05
CA GLN A 57 -14.05 16.75 -28.00
C GLN A 57 -12.84 16.16 -27.24
N SER A 58 -12.87 16.27 -25.91
CA SER A 58 -11.89 15.61 -25.06
C SER A 58 -12.19 14.10 -25.08
N ASP A 59 -11.49 13.36 -25.92
CA ASP A 59 -11.53 11.90 -25.89
C ASP A 59 -10.66 11.42 -24.72
N THR A 60 -11.31 11.25 -23.59
CA THR A 60 -10.78 10.34 -22.55
C THR A 60 -10.93 8.93 -23.12
N PRO A 61 -9.87 8.11 -23.21
CA PRO A 61 -10.01 6.72 -23.65
C PRO A 61 -11.01 6.03 -22.74
N ILE A 62 -12.08 5.49 -23.33
CA ILE A 62 -13.07 4.68 -22.60
C ILE A 62 -12.36 3.38 -22.25
N ALA A 63 -11.81 3.30 -21.02
CA ALA A 63 -11.36 2.03 -20.48
C ALA A 63 -12.53 1.06 -20.51
N GLU A 64 -12.35 -0.17 -21.00
CA GLU A 64 -13.37 -1.21 -20.95
C GLU A 64 -13.78 -1.41 -19.49
N ARG A 65 -14.96 -0.94 -19.14
CA ARG A 65 -15.48 -1.04 -17.79
C ARG A 65 -16.08 -2.42 -17.62
N SER A 66 -15.44 -3.25 -16.82
CA SER A 66 -16.03 -4.51 -16.36
C SER A 66 -17.03 -4.20 -15.25
N ILE A 67 -18.27 -4.62 -15.45
CA ILE A 67 -19.36 -4.43 -14.49
C ILE A 67 -19.91 -5.80 -14.13
N SER A 68 -20.12 -6.07 -12.85
CA SER A 68 -20.76 -7.29 -12.38
C SER A 68 -22.24 -7.09 -12.20
N VAL A 69 -22.99 -8.12 -12.56
CA VAL A 69 -24.43 -8.23 -12.32
C VAL A 69 -24.65 -8.59 -10.85
N VAL A 70 -25.35 -7.74 -10.11
CA VAL A 70 -25.67 -7.96 -8.68
C VAL A 70 -27.07 -8.49 -8.45
N SER A 71 -27.96 -8.39 -9.43
CA SER A 71 -29.26 -9.02 -9.40
C SER A 71 -29.60 -9.58 -10.78
N GLN A 72 -30.22 -10.78 -10.83
CA GLN A 72 -30.60 -11.39 -12.08
C GLN A 72 -31.51 -10.43 -12.88
N THR A 73 -31.21 -10.24 -14.17
CA THR A 73 -31.91 -9.27 -15.01
C THR A 73 -31.97 -9.74 -16.45
N SER A 74 -32.92 -9.18 -17.22
CA SER A 74 -32.98 -9.35 -18.68
C SER A 74 -32.25 -8.21 -19.38
N VAL A 75 -31.66 -8.51 -20.52
CA VAL A 75 -31.11 -7.53 -21.46
C VAL A 75 -32.15 -7.17 -22.51
N TYR A 76 -32.38 -5.89 -22.71
CA TYR A 76 -33.46 -5.38 -23.55
C TYR A 76 -32.95 -4.70 -24.82
N THR A 77 -33.71 -4.72 -25.89
CA THR A 77 -33.35 -4.01 -27.15
C THR A 77 -33.41 -2.49 -27.04
N MET A 78 -34.18 -1.96 -26.10
CA MET A 78 -34.28 -0.53 -25.78
C MET A 78 -34.23 -0.32 -24.26
N PRO A 79 -33.91 0.90 -23.76
CA PRO A 79 -33.80 1.21 -22.34
C PRO A 79 -35.19 1.25 -21.67
N ASN A 80 -35.94 0.17 -21.74
CA ASN A 80 -37.22 -0.04 -21.04
C ASN A 80 -37.54 -1.52 -20.93
N THR A 81 -38.31 -1.91 -19.91
CA THR A 81 -38.69 -3.31 -19.64
C THR A 81 -39.77 -3.86 -20.52
N GLN A 82 -40.40 -3.04 -21.39
CA GLN A 82 -41.47 -3.46 -22.33
C GLN A 82 -40.92 -3.79 -23.70
N SER A 83 -39.64 -3.49 -23.96
CA SER A 83 -38.99 -3.88 -25.21
C SER A 83 -38.63 -5.37 -25.23
N ALA A 84 -38.28 -5.88 -26.38
CA ALA A 84 -37.90 -7.29 -26.52
C ALA A 84 -36.61 -7.58 -25.73
N SER A 85 -36.60 -8.74 -25.04
CA SER A 85 -35.39 -9.23 -24.39
C SER A 85 -34.49 -9.94 -25.40
N VAL A 86 -33.20 -9.64 -25.37
CA VAL A 86 -32.16 -10.28 -26.19
C VAL A 86 -31.36 -11.33 -25.42
N GLY A 87 -31.49 -11.33 -24.08
CA GLY A 87 -30.79 -12.27 -23.20
C GLY A 87 -31.14 -12.09 -21.75
N ALA A 88 -30.55 -12.90 -20.89
CA ALA A 88 -30.66 -12.78 -19.45
C ALA A 88 -29.28 -12.92 -18.81
N LEU A 89 -29.04 -12.14 -17.75
CA LEU A 89 -27.82 -12.13 -16.98
C LEU A 89 -28.09 -12.67 -15.57
N ASN A 90 -27.15 -13.45 -15.05
CA ASN A 90 -27.18 -13.98 -13.70
C ASN A 90 -26.27 -13.16 -12.77
N VAL A 91 -26.51 -13.26 -11.48
CA VAL A 91 -25.63 -12.64 -10.47
C VAL A 91 -24.22 -13.19 -10.63
N GLY A 92 -23.25 -12.27 -10.74
CA GLY A 92 -21.84 -12.58 -10.94
C GLY A 92 -21.39 -12.58 -12.41
N ASP A 93 -22.31 -12.48 -13.39
CA ASP A 93 -21.92 -12.30 -14.79
C ASP A 93 -21.20 -10.94 -14.95
N ASN A 94 -20.17 -10.92 -15.79
CA ASN A 94 -19.47 -9.69 -16.17
C ASN A 94 -20.01 -9.18 -17.50
N VAL A 95 -20.21 -7.86 -17.59
CA VAL A 95 -20.70 -7.19 -18.79
C VAL A 95 -19.75 -6.08 -19.20
N VAL A 96 -19.65 -5.83 -20.51
CA VAL A 96 -18.93 -4.71 -21.09
C VAL A 96 -19.92 -3.64 -21.47
N ILE A 97 -19.67 -2.39 -21.04
CA ILE A 97 -20.56 -1.25 -21.27
C ILE A 97 -19.95 -0.24 -22.22
N ASP A 98 -20.78 0.48 -22.97
CA ASP A 98 -20.34 1.57 -23.84
C ASP A 98 -21.02 2.91 -23.55
N ARG A 99 -22.26 2.92 -23.04
CA ARG A 99 -23.00 4.15 -22.76
C ARG A 99 -24.12 3.95 -21.73
N SER A 100 -24.63 5.06 -21.22
CA SER A 100 -25.79 5.10 -20.33
C SER A 100 -26.82 6.12 -20.79
N GLU A 101 -28.10 5.85 -20.50
CA GLU A 101 -29.21 6.75 -20.78
C GLU A 101 -30.19 6.82 -19.60
N GLU A 102 -30.75 8.01 -19.37
CA GLU A 102 -31.85 8.22 -18.42
C GLU A 102 -33.17 8.21 -19.16
N VAL A 103 -34.00 7.20 -18.92
CA VAL A 103 -35.28 7.04 -19.58
C VAL A 103 -36.38 6.74 -18.57
N GLY A 104 -37.44 7.54 -18.58
CA GLY A 104 -38.62 7.29 -17.75
C GLY A 104 -38.35 7.39 -16.21
N GLY A 105 -37.33 8.12 -15.81
CA GLY A 105 -36.90 8.25 -14.40
C GLY A 105 -36.05 7.08 -13.89
N GLY A 106 -35.60 6.19 -14.77
CA GLY A 106 -34.65 5.12 -14.47
C GLY A 106 -33.38 5.24 -15.29
N SER A 107 -32.26 4.85 -14.69
CA SER A 107 -30.96 4.80 -15.35
C SER A 107 -30.76 3.47 -16.07
N TRP A 108 -30.40 3.52 -17.33
CA TRP A 108 -30.16 2.34 -18.17
C TRP A 108 -28.74 2.35 -18.73
N ILE A 109 -28.15 1.18 -18.74
CA ILE A 109 -26.77 0.99 -19.22
C ILE A 109 -26.82 0.06 -20.44
N HIS A 110 -26.19 0.50 -21.52
CA HIS A 110 -26.00 -0.31 -22.70
C HIS A 110 -24.76 -1.20 -22.54
N ILE A 111 -24.98 -2.50 -22.74
CA ILE A 111 -23.91 -3.50 -22.73
C ILE A 111 -23.64 -4.00 -24.14
N THR A 112 -22.37 -4.29 -24.43
CA THR A 112 -21.92 -4.83 -25.72
C THR A 112 -21.52 -6.30 -25.64
N SER A 113 -21.34 -6.82 -24.41
CA SER A 113 -21.02 -8.23 -24.14
C SER A 113 -21.59 -8.65 -22.79
N PRO A 114 -22.08 -9.86 -22.59
CA PRO A 114 -22.19 -10.96 -23.54
C PRO A 114 -23.37 -10.82 -24.54
N PHE A 115 -24.18 -9.80 -24.35
CA PHE A 115 -25.32 -9.46 -25.24
C PHE A 115 -25.21 -8.01 -25.66
N ASP A 116 -25.71 -7.65 -26.82
CA ASP A 116 -25.84 -6.26 -27.26
C ASP A 116 -27.22 -5.73 -26.90
N GLY A 117 -27.29 -4.83 -25.88
CA GLY A 117 -28.58 -4.32 -25.41
C GLY A 117 -28.53 -3.57 -24.10
N TRP A 118 -29.67 -3.29 -23.50
CA TRP A 118 -29.88 -2.43 -22.36
C TRP A 118 -30.19 -3.18 -21.06
N VAL A 119 -29.59 -2.78 -19.97
CA VAL A 119 -29.83 -3.32 -18.63
C VAL A 119 -30.14 -2.17 -17.67
N ASN A 120 -31.07 -2.39 -16.73
CA ASN A 120 -31.29 -1.41 -15.67
C ASN A 120 -30.03 -1.26 -14.79
N ALA A 121 -29.60 -0.03 -14.57
CA ALA A 121 -28.38 0.27 -13.82
C ALA A 121 -28.37 -0.29 -12.38
N GLU A 122 -29.56 -0.41 -11.75
CA GLU A 122 -29.69 -0.95 -10.39
C GLU A 122 -29.31 -2.45 -10.31
N CYS A 123 -29.33 -3.16 -11.44
CA CYS A 123 -28.93 -4.56 -11.53
C CYS A 123 -27.41 -4.75 -11.68
N LEU A 124 -26.68 -3.68 -11.84
CA LEU A 124 -25.25 -3.67 -12.11
C LEU A 124 -24.49 -2.98 -10.99
N LYS A 125 -23.34 -3.55 -10.63
CA LYS A 125 -22.36 -2.89 -9.79
C LYS A 125 -21.12 -2.63 -10.62
N LEU A 126 -20.68 -1.39 -10.63
CA LEU A 126 -19.40 -1.06 -11.22
C LEU A 126 -18.33 -1.89 -10.49
N ASN A 127 -17.69 -2.79 -11.20
CA ASN A 127 -16.46 -3.36 -10.71
C ASN A 127 -15.41 -2.29 -10.81
N ASP A 128 -14.47 -2.32 -9.90
CA ASP A 128 -13.36 -1.41 -9.88
C ASP A 128 -12.69 -1.37 -11.25
N VAL A 129 -12.76 -0.20 -11.90
CA VAL A 129 -12.18 -0.04 -13.24
C VAL A 129 -10.67 -0.08 -13.10
N LYS A 130 -10.04 -1.17 -13.50
CA LYS A 130 -8.59 -1.20 -13.65
C LYS A 130 -8.20 -0.33 -14.84
N GLN A 131 -7.38 0.66 -14.59
CA GLN A 131 -6.77 1.48 -15.61
C GLN A 131 -5.29 1.07 -15.74
N ALA A 132 -4.71 1.26 -16.91
CA ALA A 132 -3.30 0.99 -17.14
C ALA A 132 -2.67 2.15 -17.89
N GLY A 133 -1.47 2.54 -17.48
CA GLY A 133 -0.73 3.65 -18.07
C GLY A 133 0.49 4.00 -17.22
N SER A 134 1.37 4.83 -17.72
CA SER A 134 2.51 5.33 -16.95
C SER A 134 2.18 6.55 -16.09
N ALA A 135 0.96 7.09 -16.19
CA ALA A 135 0.48 8.20 -15.38
C ALA A 135 -1.03 8.08 -15.14
N GLY A 136 -1.50 8.57 -14.00
CA GLY A 136 -2.91 8.63 -13.66
C GLY A 136 -3.21 9.71 -12.62
N SER A 137 -4.49 9.91 -12.34
CA SER A 137 -4.95 10.81 -11.28
C SER A 137 -6.23 10.33 -10.62
N ALA A 138 -6.51 10.84 -9.42
CA ALA A 138 -7.73 10.58 -8.66
C ALA A 138 -8.17 11.85 -7.91
N ASP A 139 -9.48 11.98 -7.68
CA ASP A 139 -10.05 13.08 -6.92
C ASP A 139 -9.73 12.95 -5.43
N PRO A 140 -8.99 13.88 -4.81
CA PRO A 140 -8.64 13.84 -3.39
C PRO A 140 -9.87 13.91 -2.45
N ALA A 141 -11.01 14.40 -2.94
CA ALA A 141 -12.25 14.40 -2.16
C ALA A 141 -12.91 13.03 -2.08
N ALA A 142 -12.63 12.16 -3.06
CA ALA A 142 -13.16 10.80 -3.12
C ALA A 142 -12.22 9.75 -2.52
N ILE A 143 -10.92 10.06 -2.36
CA ILE A 143 -9.91 9.14 -1.84
C ILE A 143 -9.57 9.48 -0.40
N ARG A 144 -9.49 8.45 0.44
CA ARG A 144 -9.02 8.50 1.82
C ARG A 144 -7.89 7.53 2.09
N GLU A 145 -7.82 6.46 1.31
CA GLU A 145 -6.90 5.36 1.48
C GLU A 145 -6.11 5.14 0.19
N ILE A 146 -4.82 4.90 0.33
CA ILE A 146 -3.92 4.57 -0.79
C ILE A 146 -3.23 3.26 -0.48
N LYS A 147 -3.38 2.28 -1.38
CA LYS A 147 -2.64 1.02 -1.36
C LYS A 147 -1.70 0.96 -2.56
N ILE A 148 -0.42 0.67 -2.32
CA ILE A 148 0.61 0.55 -3.35
C ILE A 148 1.25 -0.83 -3.25
N GLU A 149 1.13 -1.62 -4.30
CA GLU A 149 1.79 -2.91 -4.44
C GLU A 149 2.93 -2.78 -5.46
N TRP A 150 4.20 -2.77 -5.00
CA TRP A 150 5.36 -2.47 -5.85
C TRP A 150 6.47 -3.51 -5.71
N ILE A 151 7.07 -3.92 -6.82
CA ILE A 151 7.97 -5.06 -6.82
C ILE A 151 9.44 -4.66 -6.74
N SER A 152 9.85 -3.63 -7.50
CA SER A 152 11.25 -3.20 -7.54
C SER A 152 11.41 -1.78 -8.05
N GLY A 153 12.44 -1.10 -7.58
CA GLY A 153 12.72 0.30 -7.88
C GLY A 153 12.48 1.18 -6.66
N SER A 154 11.82 2.31 -6.84
CA SER A 154 11.48 3.20 -5.75
C SER A 154 10.00 3.59 -5.75
N VAL A 155 9.46 3.88 -4.58
CA VAL A 155 8.15 4.51 -4.39
C VAL A 155 8.34 5.78 -3.57
N THR A 156 7.87 6.89 -4.11
CA THR A 156 7.86 8.18 -3.41
C THR A 156 6.42 8.66 -3.28
N VAL A 157 6.01 9.03 -2.06
CA VAL A 157 4.71 9.66 -1.77
C VAL A 157 4.98 11.01 -1.11
N GLU A 158 4.53 12.09 -1.74
CA GLU A 158 4.82 13.44 -1.26
C GLU A 158 3.73 14.45 -1.65
N PRO A 159 3.55 15.56 -0.91
CA PRO A 159 2.62 16.62 -1.28
C PRO A 159 3.23 17.53 -2.35
N GLY A 160 2.38 18.02 -3.26
CA GLY A 160 2.75 18.96 -4.30
C GLY A 160 1.70 20.03 -4.56
N ASP A 161 2.03 20.94 -5.47
CA ASP A 161 1.09 22.00 -5.93
C ASP A 161 0.14 21.42 -7.00
N VAL A 162 -0.59 20.37 -6.64
CA VAL A 162 -1.54 19.66 -7.49
C VAL A 162 -2.96 19.81 -6.94
N GLN A 163 -3.97 19.67 -7.82
CA GLN A 163 -5.39 19.70 -7.42
C GLN A 163 -5.96 18.28 -7.26
N GLU A 164 -5.35 17.30 -7.90
CA GLU A 164 -5.71 15.89 -7.87
C GLU A 164 -4.56 15.10 -7.26
N ILE A 165 -4.84 13.92 -6.71
CA ILE A 165 -3.81 12.94 -6.42
C ILE A 165 -3.29 12.46 -7.77
N THR A 166 -2.02 12.69 -8.07
CA THR A 166 -1.40 12.28 -9.33
C THR A 166 -0.35 11.21 -9.06
N PHE A 167 -0.19 10.29 -9.97
CA PHE A 167 0.83 9.25 -9.87
C PHE A 167 1.48 9.02 -11.22
N LEU A 168 2.79 8.87 -11.18
CA LEU A 168 3.64 8.75 -12.36
C LEU A 168 4.62 7.59 -12.17
N GLU A 169 4.60 6.67 -13.11
CA GLU A 169 5.59 5.60 -13.24
C GLU A 169 6.67 6.01 -14.22
N SER A 170 7.91 5.74 -13.88
CA SER A 170 9.07 5.94 -14.75
C SER A 170 10.04 4.76 -14.64
N GLY A 171 10.97 4.65 -15.58
CA GLY A 171 11.97 3.58 -15.57
C GLY A 171 11.85 2.60 -16.73
N ASN A 172 12.47 1.44 -16.60
CA ASN A 172 12.59 0.49 -17.69
C ASN A 172 11.29 -0.33 -17.88
N GLY A 173 10.81 -0.42 -19.11
CA GLY A 173 9.68 -1.27 -19.49
C GLY A 173 8.30 -0.66 -19.25
N THR A 174 8.21 0.61 -18.87
CA THR A 174 6.94 1.34 -18.69
C THR A 174 6.11 1.39 -19.96
N ASP A 175 6.75 1.49 -21.14
CA ASP A 175 6.06 1.49 -22.44
C ASP A 175 5.32 0.19 -22.75
N LYS A 176 5.80 -0.92 -22.18
CA LYS A 176 5.28 -2.25 -22.48
C LYS A 176 4.41 -2.81 -21.35
N TYR A 177 4.72 -2.42 -20.14
CA TYR A 177 4.10 -2.96 -18.92
C TYR A 177 3.84 -1.82 -17.93
N ALA A 178 3.02 -0.88 -18.34
CA ALA A 178 2.65 0.24 -17.48
C ALA A 178 1.93 -0.25 -16.21
N MET A 179 2.04 0.51 -15.13
CA MET A 179 1.33 0.25 -13.88
C MET A 179 -0.17 0.14 -14.12
N VAL A 180 -0.84 -0.56 -13.21
CA VAL A 180 -2.29 -0.70 -13.21
C VAL A 180 -2.82 -0.04 -11.94
N TRP A 181 -3.91 0.70 -12.04
CA TRP A 181 -4.57 1.27 -10.87
C TRP A 181 -6.07 1.15 -10.95
N LYS A 182 -6.70 1.20 -9.81
CA LYS A 182 -8.15 1.23 -9.67
C LYS A 182 -8.56 2.08 -8.48
N GLN A 183 -9.75 2.62 -8.52
CA GLN A 183 -10.42 3.17 -7.35
C GLN A 183 -11.51 2.21 -6.90
N SER A 184 -11.52 1.85 -5.63
CA SER A 184 -12.50 0.98 -4.99
C SER A 184 -13.11 1.70 -3.78
N GLY A 185 -14.25 2.34 -3.96
CA GLY A 185 -14.82 3.19 -2.92
C GLY A 185 -13.94 4.44 -2.71
N ASP A 186 -13.38 4.58 -1.53
CA ASP A 186 -12.46 5.64 -1.12
C ASP A 186 -10.97 5.20 -1.11
N GLU A 187 -10.69 3.97 -1.56
CA GLU A 187 -9.34 3.43 -1.71
C GLU A 187 -8.83 3.61 -3.15
N LEU A 188 -7.60 4.10 -3.31
CA LEU A 188 -6.84 4.10 -4.54
C LEU A 188 -5.79 2.99 -4.49
N VAL A 189 -5.92 1.97 -5.32
CA VAL A 189 -4.95 0.87 -5.43
C VAL A 189 -4.06 1.09 -6.65
N ILE A 190 -2.74 1.13 -6.46
CA ILE A 190 -1.73 1.26 -7.52
C ILE A 190 -0.85 0.02 -7.49
N GLN A 191 -0.75 -0.66 -8.64
CA GLN A 191 -0.07 -1.95 -8.74
C GLN A 191 1.03 -1.93 -9.81
N TYR A 192 2.17 -2.49 -9.46
CA TYR A 192 3.24 -2.79 -10.41
C TYR A 192 2.77 -3.83 -11.44
N SER A 193 2.88 -3.54 -12.73
CA SER A 193 2.56 -4.49 -13.78
C SER A 193 3.82 -5.18 -14.30
N LYS A 194 3.79 -6.50 -14.32
CA LYS A 194 4.75 -7.35 -15.05
C LYS A 194 4.11 -7.83 -16.34
N GLY A 195 4.85 -7.78 -17.42
CA GLY A 195 4.41 -8.45 -18.64
C GLY A 195 4.23 -9.94 -18.42
N SER A 196 3.10 -10.46 -18.87
CA SER A 196 2.85 -11.88 -18.92
C SER A 196 3.82 -12.54 -19.90
N SER A 197 4.89 -13.15 -19.43
CA SER A 197 5.68 -14.08 -20.22
C SER A 197 5.05 -15.47 -20.10
N ILE A 198 4.12 -15.77 -20.99
CA ILE A 198 3.67 -17.14 -21.24
C ILE A 198 4.72 -17.77 -22.15
N ALA A 199 5.77 -18.29 -21.59
CA ALA A 199 6.59 -19.34 -22.18
C ALA A 199 7.55 -19.91 -21.14
N GLY A 200 7.22 -21.06 -20.64
CA GLY A 200 8.08 -22.09 -20.13
C GLY A 200 9.27 -21.70 -19.26
N PHE A 201 9.20 -22.06 -17.96
CA PHE A 201 10.33 -22.23 -17.06
C PHE A 201 11.58 -21.35 -17.35
N GLY A 202 11.49 -20.07 -17.05
CA GLY A 202 12.61 -19.17 -16.98
C GLY A 202 12.23 -18.08 -15.99
N LEU A 203 12.77 -18.16 -14.79
CA LEU A 203 12.79 -17.04 -13.85
C LEU A 203 13.62 -15.92 -14.51
N HIS A 204 13.02 -15.18 -15.41
CA HIS A 204 13.55 -13.90 -15.82
C HIS A 204 13.17 -12.90 -14.73
N PHE A 205 14.05 -12.76 -13.77
CA PHE A 205 14.22 -11.52 -13.04
C PHE A 205 14.80 -10.52 -14.04
N GLY A 206 14.00 -10.12 -15.04
CA GLY A 206 14.42 -9.27 -16.13
C GLY A 206 14.15 -7.82 -15.76
N ASP A 207 15.20 -7.06 -15.69
CA ASP A 207 15.40 -5.68 -16.12
C ASP A 207 14.22 -4.72 -16.05
N GLY A 208 13.55 -4.62 -14.92
CA GLY A 208 12.44 -3.69 -14.79
C GLY A 208 12.37 -3.07 -13.41
N SER A 209 13.42 -2.35 -13.00
CA SER A 209 13.32 -1.40 -11.90
C SER A 209 12.48 -0.23 -12.38
N LYS A 210 11.36 0.03 -11.73
CA LYS A 210 10.47 1.15 -12.02
C LYS A 210 10.29 2.00 -10.79
N ASP A 211 10.23 3.29 -11.01
CA ASP A 211 10.02 4.28 -9.97
C ASP A 211 8.58 4.80 -10.05
N LEU A 212 7.90 4.82 -8.92
CA LEU A 212 6.56 5.39 -8.77
C LEU A 212 6.66 6.66 -7.92
N THR A 213 6.10 7.75 -8.43
CA THR A 213 5.89 8.98 -7.65
C THR A 213 4.39 9.24 -7.53
N VAL A 214 3.90 9.30 -6.30
CA VAL A 214 2.53 9.71 -5.97
C VAL A 214 2.60 11.10 -5.35
N THR A 215 1.94 12.06 -5.99
CA THR A 215 1.88 13.45 -5.51
C THR A 215 0.46 13.75 -5.09
N VAL A 216 0.30 14.14 -3.82
CA VAL A 216 -1.01 14.51 -3.25
C VAL A 216 -1.13 16.03 -3.07
N PRO A 217 -2.33 16.60 -3.04
CA PRO A 217 -2.50 18.02 -2.73
C PRO A 217 -1.94 18.39 -1.36
N ARG A 218 -1.32 19.57 -1.23
CA ARG A 218 -0.81 20.05 0.06
C ARG A 218 -1.90 20.09 1.12
N GLY A 219 -1.61 19.54 2.29
CA GLY A 219 -2.53 19.49 3.42
C GLY A 219 -3.63 18.42 3.31
N TRP A 220 -3.58 17.57 2.27
CA TRP A 220 -4.43 16.40 2.22
C TRP A 220 -4.03 15.40 3.32
N VAL A 221 -5.03 14.84 3.99
CA VAL A 221 -4.84 13.88 5.08
C VAL A 221 -5.19 12.48 4.56
N CYS A 222 -4.27 11.56 4.71
CA CYS A 222 -4.46 10.15 4.39
C CYS A 222 -5.01 9.41 5.61
N ASP A 223 -6.13 8.70 5.45
CA ASP A 223 -6.64 7.88 6.53
C ASP A 223 -5.85 6.57 6.65
N SER A 224 -5.53 5.93 5.52
CA SER A 224 -4.68 4.73 5.47
C SER A 224 -3.72 4.77 4.28
N LEU A 225 -2.44 4.48 4.53
CA LEU A 225 -1.42 4.28 3.51
C LEU A 225 -0.81 2.89 3.69
N GLU A 226 -1.08 1.98 2.75
CA GLU A 226 -0.55 0.61 2.73
C GLU A 226 0.49 0.47 1.61
N LEU A 227 1.69 -0.01 1.94
CA LEU A 227 2.82 -0.15 1.02
C LEU A 227 3.36 -1.59 1.05
N ASP A 228 2.83 -2.44 0.16
CA ASP A 228 3.29 -3.82 -0.03
C ASP A 228 4.41 -3.87 -1.07
N THR A 229 5.62 -4.19 -0.66
CA THR A 229 6.74 -4.13 -1.60
C THR A 229 7.69 -5.32 -1.49
N ALA A 230 8.34 -5.69 -2.59
CA ALA A 230 9.27 -6.82 -2.58
C ALA A 230 10.74 -6.36 -2.42
N SER A 231 11.24 -5.53 -3.34
CA SER A 231 12.61 -5.02 -3.31
C SER A 231 12.60 -3.57 -3.78
N THR A 232 12.17 -2.69 -2.92
CA THR A 232 11.82 -1.31 -3.26
C THR A 232 12.32 -0.37 -2.16
N ASP A 233 12.91 0.74 -2.58
CA ASP A 233 13.21 1.83 -1.66
C ASP A 233 11.99 2.74 -1.52
N LEU A 234 11.50 2.90 -0.31
CA LEU A 234 10.33 3.70 0.02
C LEU A 234 10.71 5.07 0.54
N THR A 235 10.02 6.10 0.10
CA THR A 235 10.16 7.46 0.64
C THR A 235 8.78 8.10 0.77
N VAL A 236 8.40 8.50 1.98
CA VAL A 236 7.17 9.27 2.24
C VAL A 236 7.59 10.56 2.94
N ARG A 237 7.14 11.72 2.42
CA ARG A 237 7.55 13.03 2.92
C ARG A 237 6.38 13.92 3.21
N ASP A 238 6.52 14.73 4.26
CA ASP A 238 5.60 15.85 4.59
C ASP A 238 4.12 15.45 4.64
N MET A 239 3.82 14.19 5.00
CA MET A 239 2.48 13.62 5.00
C MET A 239 1.84 13.61 6.39
N ILE A 240 0.51 13.76 6.42
CA ILE A 240 -0.31 13.49 7.59
C ILE A 240 -1.10 12.22 7.33
N ILE A 241 -0.82 11.17 8.09
CA ILE A 241 -1.38 9.83 7.89
C ILE A 241 -1.89 9.31 9.23
N ARG A 242 -3.09 8.73 9.27
CA ARG A 242 -3.60 8.12 10.49
C ARG A 242 -3.02 6.73 10.69
N GLU A 243 -3.20 5.86 9.74
CA GLU A 243 -2.69 4.49 9.76
C GLU A 243 -1.72 4.30 8.59
N MET A 244 -0.53 3.81 8.88
CA MET A 244 0.48 3.48 7.88
C MET A 244 0.94 2.05 8.11
N GLU A 245 0.74 1.20 7.11
CA GLU A 245 1.15 -0.20 7.10
C GLU A 245 2.18 -0.42 5.99
N ILE A 246 3.28 -1.07 6.33
CA ILE A 246 4.41 -1.20 5.43
C ILE A 246 4.99 -2.59 5.52
N ASP A 247 4.86 -3.33 4.41
CA ASP A 247 5.30 -4.70 4.27
C ASP A 247 6.39 -4.83 3.18
N PRO A 248 7.61 -4.31 3.42
CA PRO A 248 8.71 -4.51 2.49
C PRO A 248 9.39 -5.85 2.77
N ALA A 249 9.51 -6.72 1.77
CA ALA A 249 10.36 -7.89 1.95
C ALA A 249 11.85 -7.50 2.05
N SER A 250 12.27 -6.45 1.32
CA SER A 250 13.61 -5.85 1.41
C SER A 250 13.63 -4.45 0.79
N GLY A 251 14.64 -3.67 1.13
CA GLY A 251 14.78 -2.27 0.71
C GLY A 251 14.85 -1.33 1.91
N THR A 252 15.04 -0.06 1.67
CA THR A 252 15.06 0.96 2.72
C THR A 252 13.75 1.71 2.76
N ALA A 253 13.26 2.06 3.96
CA ALA A 253 12.07 2.89 4.11
C ALA A 253 12.44 4.20 4.85
N LYS A 254 12.10 5.33 4.24
CA LYS A 254 12.36 6.67 4.76
C LYS A 254 11.09 7.47 4.90
N PHE A 255 10.78 7.88 6.10
CA PHE A 255 9.66 8.74 6.44
C PHE A 255 10.20 10.07 6.93
N GLU A 256 10.03 11.12 6.12
CA GLU A 256 10.64 12.42 6.35
C GLU A 256 9.56 13.46 6.69
N ASN A 257 9.63 14.05 7.88
CA ASN A 257 8.71 15.09 8.36
C ASN A 257 7.23 14.67 8.30
N CYS A 258 6.95 13.40 8.65
CA CYS A 258 5.60 12.86 8.65
C CYS A 258 4.92 13.00 10.00
N THR A 259 3.59 13.13 9.99
CA THR A 259 2.75 13.01 11.19
C THR A 259 1.93 11.74 11.04
N VAL A 260 2.21 10.72 11.85
CA VAL A 260 1.58 9.40 11.78
C VAL A 260 1.00 9.04 13.13
N SER A 261 -0.26 8.59 13.17
CA SER A 261 -0.87 8.14 14.43
C SER A 261 -0.46 6.71 14.74
N SER A 262 -0.55 5.80 13.79
CA SER A 262 -0.10 4.40 13.93
C SER A 262 0.78 4.02 12.75
N LEU A 263 1.96 3.51 13.04
CA LEU A 263 2.89 2.94 12.07
C LEU A 263 3.09 1.46 12.41
N ASP A 264 2.70 0.61 11.47
CA ASP A 264 2.92 -0.83 11.50
C ASP A 264 3.92 -1.21 10.40
N VAL A 265 4.97 -1.91 10.77
CA VAL A 265 6.03 -2.33 9.86
C VAL A 265 6.32 -3.81 10.04
N ASP A 266 6.09 -4.60 8.99
CA ASP A 266 6.48 -6.01 8.94
C ASP A 266 7.51 -6.21 7.82
N THR A 267 8.77 -6.49 8.18
CA THR A 267 9.85 -6.57 7.20
C THR A 267 10.77 -7.77 7.43
N ALA A 268 11.18 -8.40 6.33
CA ALA A 268 12.23 -9.41 6.44
C ALA A 268 13.61 -8.77 6.59
N SER A 269 13.90 -7.68 5.87
CA SER A 269 15.18 -6.97 5.96
C SER A 269 15.08 -5.56 5.38
N GLY A 270 15.96 -4.68 5.81
CA GLY A 270 16.02 -3.29 5.36
C GLY A 270 15.72 -2.30 6.48
N ASP A 271 16.52 -1.26 6.57
CA ASP A 271 16.41 -0.30 7.65
C ASP A 271 15.28 0.70 7.42
N VAL A 272 14.60 1.05 8.51
CA VAL A 272 13.53 2.04 8.53
C VAL A 272 14.00 3.30 9.27
N THR A 273 13.84 4.44 8.64
CA THR A 273 14.13 5.75 9.25
C THR A 273 12.87 6.60 9.27
N PHE A 274 12.59 7.23 10.42
CA PHE A 274 11.43 8.08 10.61
C PHE A 274 11.83 9.43 11.22
N THR A 275 11.33 10.51 10.64
CA THR A 275 11.42 11.85 11.23
C THR A 275 10.04 12.49 11.27
N GLY A 276 9.68 13.14 12.37
CA GLY A 276 8.39 13.81 12.54
C GLY A 276 7.66 13.38 13.81
N SER A 277 6.33 13.33 13.77
CA SER A 277 5.49 12.97 14.90
C SER A 277 4.90 11.58 14.73
N LEU A 278 5.01 10.74 15.76
CA LEU A 278 4.52 9.36 15.77
C LEU A 278 3.87 9.05 17.12
N SER A 279 2.62 8.52 17.12
CA SER A 279 1.96 8.16 18.37
C SER A 279 2.15 6.70 18.75
N GLU A 280 2.02 5.78 17.81
CA GLU A 280 2.23 4.36 18.04
C GLU A 280 3.12 3.74 16.95
N LEU A 281 4.02 2.84 17.36
CA LEU A 281 4.87 2.02 16.50
C LEU A 281 4.69 0.55 16.87
N ASP A 282 4.38 -0.28 15.89
CA ASP A 282 4.57 -1.73 15.92
C ASP A 282 5.59 -2.10 14.82
N PHE A 283 6.73 -2.67 15.21
CA PHE A 283 7.81 -2.98 14.29
C PHE A 283 8.19 -4.45 14.42
N GLU A 284 7.85 -5.24 13.43
CA GLU A 284 8.19 -6.65 13.35
C GLU A 284 9.23 -6.88 12.26
N ALA A 285 10.37 -7.50 12.61
CA ALA A 285 11.45 -7.68 11.65
C ALA A 285 12.23 -8.98 11.84
N ALA A 286 12.67 -9.57 10.74
CA ALA A 286 13.67 -10.62 10.86
C ALA A 286 15.08 -10.05 11.04
N SER A 287 15.47 -9.05 10.23
CA SER A 287 16.79 -8.43 10.33
C SER A 287 16.73 -7.00 9.77
N ALA A 288 16.24 -6.08 10.59
CA ALA A 288 16.14 -4.67 10.25
C ALA A 288 16.21 -3.80 11.49
N SER A 289 16.69 -2.57 11.34
CA SER A 289 16.77 -1.58 12.41
C SER A 289 15.75 -0.46 12.18
N PHE A 290 15.22 0.05 13.29
CA PHE A 290 14.38 1.26 13.27
C PHE A 290 15.14 2.43 13.90
N THR A 291 15.20 3.55 13.17
CA THR A 291 15.79 4.80 13.67
C THR A 291 14.76 5.92 13.56
N GLY A 292 14.31 6.43 14.69
CA GLY A 292 13.31 7.51 14.79
C GLY A 292 13.89 8.79 15.40
N VAL A 293 13.60 9.94 14.76
CA VAL A 293 13.79 11.27 15.36
C VAL A 293 12.40 11.88 15.50
N LEU A 294 11.86 11.86 16.74
CA LEU A 294 10.45 12.12 16.99
C LEU A 294 10.24 13.51 17.60
N GLU A 295 9.38 14.30 17.00
CA GLU A 295 8.99 15.63 17.50
C GLU A 295 8.11 15.58 18.75
N ASN A 296 7.50 14.42 19.04
CA ASN A 296 6.69 14.14 20.22
C ASN A 296 7.20 12.89 20.94
N VAL A 297 6.71 12.65 22.13
CA VAL A 297 6.91 11.40 22.86
C VAL A 297 5.77 10.46 22.44
N PRO A 298 6.04 9.28 21.85
CA PRO A 298 4.99 8.35 21.50
C PRO A 298 4.31 7.75 22.73
N ASP A 299 3.09 7.28 22.56
CA ASP A 299 2.37 6.55 23.60
C ASP A 299 2.90 5.12 23.76
N LYS A 300 3.16 4.47 22.62
CA LYS A 300 3.61 3.08 22.57
C LYS A 300 4.61 2.85 21.45
N VAL A 301 5.63 2.06 21.75
CA VAL A 301 6.57 1.49 20.80
C VAL A 301 6.70 0.01 21.11
N LYS A 302 6.45 -0.83 20.13
CA LYS A 302 6.69 -2.26 20.18
C LYS A 302 7.69 -2.64 19.11
N MET A 303 8.67 -3.47 19.46
CA MET A 303 9.62 -4.04 18.51
C MET A 303 9.79 -5.52 18.79
N ASP A 304 9.49 -6.33 17.81
CA ASP A 304 9.73 -7.77 17.80
C ASP A 304 10.73 -8.10 16.68
N SER A 305 11.95 -8.50 17.02
CA SER A 305 12.96 -8.78 16.00
C SER A 305 13.86 -9.97 16.33
N MET A 306 14.39 -10.60 15.28
CA MET A 306 15.48 -11.54 15.49
C MET A 306 16.82 -10.81 15.61
N SER A 307 17.05 -9.78 14.78
CA SER A 307 18.27 -8.98 14.80
C SER A 307 18.01 -7.60 14.23
N GLY A 308 18.34 -6.58 14.97
CA GLY A 308 18.17 -5.19 14.56
C GLY A 308 18.12 -4.26 15.75
N ASP A 309 18.52 -3.02 15.56
CA ASP A 309 18.62 -2.02 16.62
C ASP A 309 17.38 -1.12 16.63
N LEU A 310 16.98 -0.69 17.82
CA LEU A 310 16.02 0.38 18.02
C LEU A 310 16.71 1.64 18.49
N THR A 311 16.70 2.68 17.68
CA THR A 311 17.23 4.00 18.07
C THR A 311 16.11 5.03 18.01
N LEU A 312 15.79 5.65 19.15
CA LEU A 312 14.81 6.73 19.23
C LEU A 312 15.46 7.99 19.79
N THR A 313 15.35 9.07 19.05
CA THR A 313 15.70 10.42 19.53
C THR A 313 14.42 11.13 19.94
N LEU A 314 14.28 11.42 21.23
CA LEU A 314 13.06 11.96 21.84
C LEU A 314 13.28 13.40 22.36
N PRO A 315 12.21 14.19 22.55
CA PRO A 315 12.25 15.49 23.23
C PRO A 315 12.90 15.43 24.60
N GLU A 316 13.50 16.53 25.04
CA GLU A 316 14.29 16.59 26.29
C GLU A 316 13.52 16.24 27.56
N ASP A 317 12.18 16.42 27.56
CA ASP A 317 11.29 16.16 28.68
C ASP A 317 10.60 14.78 28.61
N ALA A 318 11.07 13.90 27.73
CA ALA A 318 10.46 12.58 27.52
C ALA A 318 10.46 11.73 28.78
N GLY A 319 9.28 11.17 29.09
CA GLY A 319 9.09 10.15 30.10
C GLY A 319 8.77 8.80 29.44
N PHE A 320 9.53 7.76 29.77
CA PHE A 320 9.34 6.46 29.15
C PHE A 320 9.63 5.28 30.09
N THR A 321 9.12 4.12 29.72
CA THR A 321 9.45 2.83 30.33
C THR A 321 9.88 1.88 29.23
N VAL A 322 11.15 1.45 29.24
CA VAL A 322 11.67 0.43 28.33
C VAL A 322 11.64 -0.92 29.02
N SER A 323 10.92 -1.88 28.44
CA SER A 323 10.96 -3.30 28.80
C SER A 323 11.76 -4.03 27.74
N LEU A 324 12.88 -4.65 28.14
CA LEU A 324 13.76 -5.38 27.22
C LEU A 324 13.80 -6.86 27.60
N ASP A 325 13.27 -7.69 26.73
CA ASP A 325 13.37 -9.16 26.83
C ASP A 325 14.20 -9.68 25.67
N ALA A 326 15.52 -9.71 25.83
CA ALA A 326 16.45 -10.06 24.78
C ALA A 326 17.49 -11.07 25.27
N MET A 327 18.02 -11.87 24.34
CA MET A 327 19.10 -12.83 24.67
C MET A 327 20.47 -12.16 24.70
N SER A 328 20.73 -11.19 23.81
CA SER A 328 21.99 -10.47 23.71
C SER A 328 21.72 -9.05 23.20
N SER A 329 21.48 -8.12 24.11
CA SER A 329 21.19 -6.73 23.79
C SER A 329 21.63 -5.80 24.91
N ASP A 330 22.14 -4.65 24.53
CA ASP A 330 22.48 -3.58 25.46
C ASP A 330 21.44 -2.46 25.39
N PHE A 331 21.16 -1.85 26.54
CA PHE A 331 20.35 -0.65 26.65
C PHE A 331 21.21 0.56 26.96
N SER A 332 21.08 1.59 26.16
CA SER A 332 21.75 2.89 26.39
C SER A 332 20.73 4.03 26.35
N SER A 333 21.00 5.09 27.13
CA SER A 333 20.13 6.26 27.15
C SER A 333 20.85 7.52 27.57
N ASP A 334 20.60 8.65 26.90
CA ASP A 334 21.01 9.99 27.31
C ASP A 334 20.17 10.53 28.48
N PHE A 335 19.05 9.89 28.77
CA PHE A 335 18.16 10.26 29.86
C PHE A 335 18.55 9.56 31.15
N PRO A 336 18.34 10.20 32.34
CA PRO A 336 18.55 9.55 33.62
C PRO A 336 17.46 8.45 33.80
N THR A 337 17.89 7.20 33.78
CA THR A 337 16.98 6.05 33.92
C THR A 337 17.22 5.34 35.26
N VAL A 338 16.14 4.77 35.80
CA VAL A 338 16.17 3.89 36.96
C VAL A 338 15.79 2.49 36.56
N LYS A 339 16.66 1.51 36.76
CA LYS A 339 16.37 0.10 36.50
C LYS A 339 15.46 -0.46 37.58
N LYS A 340 14.27 -0.92 37.20
CA LYS A 340 13.30 -1.63 38.06
C LYS A 340 13.01 -2.98 37.44
N ASN A 341 13.49 -4.06 38.08
CA ASN A 341 13.40 -5.41 37.55
C ASN A 341 14.03 -5.53 36.16
N LYS A 342 13.21 -5.82 35.13
CA LYS A 342 13.61 -5.94 33.72
C LYS A 342 13.38 -4.65 32.91
N SER A 343 12.91 -3.58 33.56
CA SER A 343 12.54 -2.34 32.87
C SER A 343 13.42 -1.18 33.29
N TYR A 344 13.62 -0.23 32.40
CA TYR A 344 14.30 1.04 32.63
C TYR A 344 13.25 2.17 32.55
N VAL A 345 13.14 2.97 33.59
CA VAL A 345 12.14 4.03 33.73
C VAL A 345 12.79 5.39 33.74
N CYS A 346 12.32 6.30 32.92
CA CYS A 346 12.66 7.71 32.90
C CYS A 346 11.41 8.56 33.15
N GLY A 347 11.52 9.62 33.94
CA GLY A 347 10.45 10.56 34.18
C GLY A 347 9.21 9.88 34.76
N ASP A 348 8.05 10.20 34.19
CA ASP A 348 6.75 9.61 34.56
C ASP A 348 6.52 8.22 33.95
N GLY A 349 7.38 7.81 33.00
CA GLY A 349 7.27 6.52 32.33
C GLY A 349 6.08 6.41 31.39
N HIS A 350 5.60 7.51 30.82
CA HIS A 350 4.40 7.59 29.97
C HIS A 350 4.51 6.67 28.74
N CYS A 351 5.50 6.89 27.88
CA CYS A 351 5.74 6.07 26.71
C CYS A 351 6.12 4.64 27.10
N LYS A 352 5.43 3.66 26.53
CA LYS A 352 5.74 2.24 26.72
C LYS A 352 6.54 1.73 25.53
N ILE A 353 7.77 1.33 25.81
CA ILE A 353 8.70 0.78 24.80
C ILE A 353 8.96 -0.67 25.20
N ASP A 354 8.33 -1.59 24.47
CA ASP A 354 8.47 -3.03 24.66
C ASP A 354 9.30 -3.62 23.52
N VAL A 355 10.45 -4.19 23.85
CA VAL A 355 11.36 -4.80 22.88
C VAL A 355 11.57 -6.27 23.22
N ASP A 356 11.21 -7.14 22.30
CA ASP A 356 11.47 -8.57 22.32
C ASP A 356 12.42 -8.91 21.16
N ALA A 357 13.68 -9.25 21.47
CA ALA A 357 14.69 -9.49 20.44
C ALA A 357 15.59 -10.68 20.76
N MET A 358 16.13 -11.33 19.74
CA MET A 358 17.23 -12.27 19.98
C MET A 358 18.56 -11.53 20.12
N SER A 359 18.80 -10.52 19.27
CA SER A 359 19.97 -9.63 19.35
C SER A 359 19.63 -8.26 18.76
N GLY A 360 20.32 -7.23 19.25
CA GLY A 360 20.15 -5.84 18.84
C GLY A 360 20.09 -4.91 20.04
N ASP A 361 20.57 -3.69 19.85
CA ASP A 361 20.71 -2.71 20.94
C ASP A 361 19.54 -1.73 20.93
N VAL A 362 19.19 -1.24 22.12
CA VAL A 362 18.17 -0.20 22.30
C VAL A 362 18.83 1.08 22.78
N SER A 363 18.70 2.14 21.99
CA SER A 363 19.28 3.45 22.26
C SER A 363 18.21 4.54 22.31
N ILE A 364 18.07 5.21 23.46
CA ILE A 364 17.15 6.35 23.61
C ILE A 364 17.98 7.63 23.80
N LEU A 365 17.98 8.45 22.75
CA LEU A 365 18.78 9.65 22.63
C LEU A 365 17.95 10.91 22.92
N LYS A 366 18.59 11.98 23.38
CA LYS A 366 17.97 13.30 23.49
C LYS A 366 18.13 14.10 22.21
N GLN A 367 17.08 14.82 21.83
CA GLN A 367 17.22 15.87 20.82
C GLN A 367 18.22 16.92 21.31
N SER A 368 19.18 17.27 20.46
CA SER A 368 20.08 18.38 20.75
C SER A 368 19.35 19.71 20.52
N ALA A 369 19.53 20.67 21.42
CA ALA A 369 18.93 22.00 21.34
C ALA A 369 19.22 22.76 20.02
N ASP A 370 20.26 22.38 19.28
CA ASP A 370 20.64 22.99 18.00
C ASP A 370 19.78 22.53 16.79
N ALA A 371 19.02 21.44 16.94
CA ALA A 371 18.17 20.94 15.86
C ALA A 371 16.83 21.72 15.73
N ALA A 372 16.40 22.39 16.79
CA ALA A 372 15.14 23.14 16.84
C ALA A 372 15.18 24.51 16.12
N VAL A 373 16.34 24.98 15.64
CA VAL A 373 16.52 26.35 15.08
C VAL A 373 16.47 26.40 13.56
N LYS A 374 16.29 25.27 12.86
CA LYS A 374 16.23 25.22 11.38
C LYS A 374 14.84 24.94 10.82
N LYS A 375 13.83 25.60 11.34
CA LYS A 375 12.50 25.70 10.69
C LYS A 375 12.29 27.08 10.11
#